data_b36d2c4a2d08b9942d62ab26ccf9e916
#
_entry.id   b36d2c4a2d08b9942d62ab26ccf9e916
#
_cell.length_a   1.000
_cell.length_b   1.000
_cell.length_c   1.000
_cell.angle_alpha   90.00
_cell.angle_beta   90.00
_cell.angle_gamma   90.00
#
_symmetry.space_group_name_H-M   'P 1'
#
loop_
_entity.id
_entity.type
_entity.pdbx_description
1 polymer ?
#
loop_
_entity_poly.entity_id
_entity_poly.type
_entity_poly.pdbx_seq_one_letter_code
_entity_poly.pdbx_strand_id
1 'polypeptide(L)'
;ANPDAYLPDLAMSLNNLSLLSGEVGRQEEGLEAVQEAVGHYRTLTEANPDAYLPDLAMSLNNLSLLSGAVGRQEEGLGAVQEAVRISRTLAERNPERFQGKLRKSLKLAAWLESLPQ
;
A
#
# COMPACT_ATOMS: atom_id res chain seq x y z
N ALA A 1 -16.32 -21.55 2.57
CA ALA A 1 -15.57 -20.99 1.44
C ALA A 1 -14.09 -20.88 1.79
N ASN A 2 -13.24 -21.05 0.79
CA ASN A 2 -11.80 -20.98 0.96
C ASN A 2 -11.34 -19.51 0.84
N PRO A 3 -10.80 -18.90 1.91
CA PRO A 3 -10.33 -17.51 1.83
C PRO A 3 -9.28 -17.30 0.73
N ASP A 4 -8.42 -18.29 0.48
CA ASP A 4 -7.40 -18.19 -0.55
C ASP A 4 -7.99 -18.02 -1.96
N ALA A 5 -9.23 -18.44 -2.15
CA ALA A 5 -9.89 -18.35 -3.45
C ALA A 5 -10.43 -16.95 -3.75
N TYR A 6 -10.85 -16.19 -2.73
CA TYR A 6 -11.48 -14.89 -2.97
C TYR A 6 -10.77 -13.68 -2.33
N LEU A 7 -9.91 -13.89 -1.33
CA LEU A 7 -9.22 -12.77 -0.68
C LEU A 7 -8.38 -11.92 -1.63
N PRO A 8 -7.64 -12.52 -2.59
CA PRO A 8 -6.88 -11.68 -3.52
C PRO A 8 -7.76 -10.72 -4.32
N ASP A 9 -8.89 -11.21 -4.81
CA ASP A 9 -9.81 -10.37 -5.59
C ASP A 9 -10.47 -9.31 -4.72
N LEU A 10 -10.86 -9.66 -3.51
CA LEU A 10 -11.43 -8.71 -2.56
C LEU A 10 -10.42 -7.61 -2.23
N ALA A 11 -9.19 -8.00 -1.91
CA ALA A 11 -8.14 -7.03 -1.57
C ALA A 11 -7.86 -6.09 -2.73
N MET A 12 -7.79 -6.61 -3.95
CA MET A 12 -7.59 -5.80 -5.15
C MET A 12 -8.75 -4.83 -5.35
N SER A 13 -9.99 -5.30 -5.18
CA SER A 13 -11.17 -4.45 -5.32
C SER A 13 -11.18 -3.32 -4.30
N LEU A 14 -10.82 -3.60 -3.05
CA LEU A 14 -10.73 -2.59 -2.00
C LEU A 14 -9.63 -1.56 -2.29
N ASN A 15 -8.51 -2.03 -2.81
CA ASN A 15 -7.42 -1.16 -3.20
C ASN A 15 -7.86 -0.20 -4.31
N ASN A 16 -8.56 -0.71 -5.33
CA ASN A 16 -9.08 0.10 -6.42
C ASN A 16 -10.15 1.08 -5.92
N LEU A 17 -11.04 0.63 -5.04
CA LEU A 17 -12.05 1.49 -4.43
C LEU A 17 -11.40 2.65 -3.68
N SER A 18 -10.30 2.39 -2.96
CA SER A 18 -9.61 3.43 -2.21
C SER A 18 -9.08 4.52 -3.12
N LEU A 19 -8.54 4.14 -4.27
CA LEU A 19 -8.03 5.10 -5.25
C LEU A 19 -9.16 5.94 -5.83
N LEU A 20 -10.25 5.31 -6.23
CA LEU A 20 -11.41 6.00 -6.79
C LEU A 20 -12.05 6.95 -5.77
N SER A 21 -12.18 6.51 -4.54
CA SER A 21 -12.73 7.34 -3.46
C SER A 21 -11.87 8.58 -3.22
N GLY A 22 -10.54 8.41 -3.27
CA GLY A 22 -9.61 9.53 -3.15
C GLY A 22 -9.78 10.55 -4.27
N GLU A 23 -9.93 10.08 -5.51
CA GLU A 23 -10.08 10.92 -6.68
C GLU A 23 -11.35 11.77 -6.63
N VAL A 24 -12.44 11.23 -6.09
CA VAL A 24 -13.72 11.97 -6.00
C VAL A 24 -13.90 12.72 -4.68
N GLY A 25 -12.83 12.86 -3.90
CA GLY A 25 -12.87 13.63 -2.66
C GLY A 25 -13.41 12.90 -1.44
N ARG A 26 -13.53 11.57 -1.52
CA ARG A 26 -13.99 10.73 -0.40
C ARG A 26 -12.82 10.04 0.26
N GLN A 27 -11.85 10.83 0.72
CA GLN A 27 -10.58 10.30 1.20
C GLN A 27 -10.72 9.43 2.45
N GLU A 28 -11.65 9.77 3.35
CA GLU A 28 -11.87 8.95 4.54
C GLU A 28 -12.41 7.56 4.19
N GLU A 29 -13.33 7.49 3.22
CA GLU A 29 -13.85 6.20 2.74
C GLU A 29 -12.75 5.41 2.05
N GLY A 30 -11.92 6.10 1.25
CA GLY A 30 -10.78 5.47 0.60
C GLY A 30 -9.78 4.94 1.61
N LEU A 31 -9.54 5.69 2.67
CA LEU A 31 -8.63 5.27 3.74
C LEU A 31 -9.14 4.00 4.42
N GLU A 32 -10.43 3.92 4.75
CA GLU A 32 -11.01 2.71 5.34
C GLU A 32 -10.85 1.51 4.40
N ALA A 33 -11.10 1.71 3.10
CA ALA A 33 -10.99 0.63 2.12
C ALA A 33 -9.56 0.11 2.02
N VAL A 34 -8.57 1.01 1.98
CA VAL A 34 -7.18 0.57 1.86
C VAL A 34 -6.66 -0.06 3.15
N GLN A 35 -7.13 0.37 4.32
CA GLN A 35 -6.78 -0.28 5.58
C GLN A 35 -7.25 -1.74 5.57
N GLU A 36 -8.46 -1.98 5.08
CA GLU A 36 -8.97 -3.34 4.95
C GLU A 36 -8.16 -4.14 3.92
N ALA A 37 -7.81 -3.53 2.78
CA ALA A 37 -6.98 -4.18 1.77
C ALA A 37 -5.62 -4.59 2.32
N VAL A 38 -4.97 -3.71 3.08
CA VAL A 38 -3.69 -4.01 3.72
C VAL A 38 -3.82 -5.23 4.65
N GLY A 39 -4.88 -5.28 5.45
CA GLY A 39 -5.14 -6.42 6.34
C GLY A 39 -5.24 -7.73 5.58
N HIS A 40 -5.97 -7.74 4.48
CA HIS A 40 -6.12 -8.93 3.65
C HIS A 40 -4.79 -9.33 2.98
N TYR A 41 -4.03 -8.36 2.47
CA TYR A 41 -2.72 -8.67 1.88
C TYR A 41 -1.73 -9.16 2.93
N ARG A 42 -1.80 -8.69 4.17
CA ARG A 42 -0.96 -9.26 5.23
C ARG A 42 -1.25 -10.73 5.45
N THR A 43 -2.53 -11.10 5.50
CA THR A 43 -2.95 -12.50 5.63
C THR A 43 -2.45 -13.34 4.46
N LEU A 44 -2.62 -12.83 3.24
CA LEU A 44 -2.16 -13.54 2.04
C LEU A 44 -0.64 -13.67 2.00
N THR A 45 0.08 -12.63 2.42
CA THR A 45 1.54 -12.62 2.45
C THR A 45 2.09 -13.62 3.45
N GLU A 46 1.42 -13.81 4.58
CA GLU A 46 1.83 -14.83 5.56
C GLU A 46 1.80 -16.23 4.95
N ALA A 47 0.80 -16.51 4.13
CA ALA A 47 0.65 -17.81 3.48
C ALA A 47 1.58 -17.96 2.27
N ASN A 48 1.80 -16.88 1.51
CA ASN A 48 2.60 -16.93 0.29
C ASN A 48 3.30 -15.58 0.04
N PRO A 49 4.45 -15.34 0.70
CA PRO A 49 5.15 -14.04 0.57
C PRO A 49 5.55 -13.70 -0.87
N ASP A 50 6.05 -14.68 -1.61
CA ASP A 50 6.53 -14.42 -2.96
C ASP A 50 5.42 -13.92 -3.88
N ALA A 51 4.21 -14.42 -3.68
CA ALA A 51 3.07 -14.02 -4.50
C ALA A 51 2.51 -12.65 -4.12
N TYR A 52 2.53 -12.27 -2.84
CA TYR A 52 1.74 -11.14 -2.36
C TYR A 52 2.54 -9.98 -1.75
N LEU A 53 3.85 -10.09 -1.52
CA LEU A 53 4.64 -8.96 -1.06
C LEU A 53 4.54 -7.75 -1.98
N PRO A 54 4.58 -7.91 -3.32
CA PRO A 54 4.43 -6.75 -4.19
C PRO A 54 3.07 -6.05 -4.00
N ASP A 55 2.01 -6.81 -3.85
CA ASP A 55 0.66 -6.25 -3.65
C ASP A 55 0.55 -5.56 -2.30
N LEU A 56 1.13 -6.14 -1.27
CA LEU A 56 1.16 -5.52 0.05
C LEU A 56 1.87 -4.16 -0.01
N ALA A 57 3.02 -4.10 -0.66
CA ALA A 57 3.76 -2.83 -0.81
C ALA A 57 2.93 -1.79 -1.56
N MET A 58 2.21 -2.20 -2.60
CA MET A 58 1.33 -1.30 -3.35
C MET A 58 0.22 -0.74 -2.46
N SER A 59 -0.44 -1.58 -1.67
CA SER A 59 -1.49 -1.13 -0.76
C SER A 59 -0.95 -0.23 0.34
N LEU A 60 0.25 -0.50 0.83
CA LEU A 60 0.89 0.37 1.81
C LEU A 60 1.22 1.74 1.22
N ASN A 61 1.62 1.81 -0.05
CA ASN A 61 1.79 3.09 -0.74
C ASN A 61 0.47 3.87 -0.79
N ASN A 62 -0.62 3.20 -1.14
CA ASN A 62 -1.93 3.84 -1.20
C ASN A 62 -2.40 4.29 0.18
N LEU A 63 -2.15 3.48 1.21
CA LEU A 63 -2.44 3.84 2.59
C LEU A 63 -1.67 5.10 2.99
N SER A 64 -0.39 5.17 2.63
CA SER A 64 0.45 6.32 2.96
C SER A 64 -0.06 7.59 2.28
N LEU A 65 -0.44 7.49 1.01
CA LEU A 65 -0.96 8.62 0.26
C LEU A 65 -2.25 9.16 0.88
N LEU A 66 -3.20 8.27 1.15
CA LEU A 66 -4.48 8.67 1.72
C LEU A 66 -4.35 9.18 3.16
N SER A 67 -3.49 8.55 3.96
CA SER A 67 -3.21 9.03 5.31
C SER A 67 -2.65 10.44 5.30
N GLY A 68 -1.69 10.71 4.42
CA GLY A 68 -1.14 12.06 4.27
C GLY A 68 -2.18 13.07 3.82
N ALA A 69 -3.06 12.66 2.91
CA ALA A 69 -4.11 13.55 2.39
C ALA A 69 -5.13 13.97 3.46
N VAL A 70 -5.39 13.10 4.44
CA VAL A 70 -6.32 13.42 5.53
C VAL A 70 -5.62 13.94 6.80
N GLY A 71 -4.34 14.24 6.72
CA GLY A 71 -3.60 14.82 7.84
C GLY A 71 -3.07 13.83 8.85
N ARG A 72 -3.03 12.54 8.53
CA ARG A 72 -2.47 11.49 9.39
C ARG A 72 -1.05 11.16 8.97
N GLN A 73 -0.17 12.13 9.09
CA GLN A 73 1.20 12.04 8.59
C GLN A 73 1.99 10.89 9.20
N GLU A 74 1.89 10.68 10.52
CA GLU A 74 2.64 9.62 11.19
C GLU A 74 2.23 8.22 10.71
N GLU A 75 0.92 7.99 10.53
CA GLU A 75 0.43 6.73 9.99
C GLU A 75 0.93 6.52 8.57
N GLY A 76 0.90 7.59 7.76
CA GLY A 76 1.40 7.54 6.39
C GLY A 76 2.88 7.23 6.34
N LEU A 77 3.69 7.84 7.21
CA LEU A 77 5.12 7.57 7.28
C LEU A 77 5.41 6.12 7.67
N GLY A 78 4.70 5.59 8.66
CA GLY A 78 4.84 4.19 9.05
C GLY A 78 4.56 3.24 7.91
N ALA A 79 3.47 3.49 7.17
CA ALA A 79 3.08 2.66 6.04
C ALA A 79 4.11 2.72 4.90
N VAL A 80 4.57 3.92 4.54
CA VAL A 80 5.52 4.06 3.44
C VAL A 80 6.89 3.52 3.80
N GLN A 81 7.31 3.61 5.06
CA GLN A 81 8.57 3.01 5.49
C GLN A 81 8.54 1.50 5.32
N GLU A 82 7.43 0.87 5.64
CA GLU A 82 7.27 -0.57 5.40
C GLU A 82 7.28 -0.87 3.90
N ALA A 83 6.58 -0.07 3.10
CA ALA A 83 6.58 -0.23 1.64
C ALA A 83 7.98 -0.10 1.05
N VAL A 84 8.78 0.84 1.56
CA VAL A 84 10.18 1.01 1.13
C VAL A 84 10.99 -0.23 1.46
N ARG A 85 10.85 -0.78 2.67
CA ARG A 85 11.60 -1.99 3.05
C ARG A 85 11.26 -3.17 2.14
N ILE A 86 9.98 -3.38 1.89
CA ILE A 86 9.52 -4.47 1.03
C ILE A 86 10.03 -4.26 -0.40
N SER A 87 9.83 -3.08 -0.96
CA SER A 87 10.23 -2.77 -2.33
C SER A 87 11.74 -2.84 -2.51
N ARG A 88 12.51 -2.45 -1.50
CA ARG A 88 13.97 -2.54 -1.56
C ARG A 88 14.43 -4.00 -1.63
N THR A 89 13.84 -4.86 -0.80
CA THR A 89 14.14 -6.29 -0.83
C THR A 89 13.78 -6.90 -2.18
N LEU A 90 12.61 -6.55 -2.72
CA LEU A 90 12.18 -7.04 -4.02
C LEU A 90 13.09 -6.53 -5.14
N ALA A 91 13.52 -5.27 -5.08
CA ALA A 91 14.39 -4.69 -6.09
C ALA A 91 15.80 -5.30 -6.06
N GLU A 92 16.29 -5.72 -4.89
CA GLU A 92 17.56 -6.44 -4.79
C GLU A 92 17.50 -7.78 -5.51
N ARG A 93 16.36 -8.46 -5.46
CA ARG A 93 16.15 -9.75 -6.12
C ARG A 93 15.88 -9.59 -7.62
N ASN A 94 15.11 -8.56 -8.00
CA ASN A 94 14.75 -8.33 -9.39
C ASN A 94 14.64 -6.82 -9.65
N PRO A 95 15.78 -6.15 -9.94
CA PRO A 95 15.78 -4.69 -10.15
C PRO A 95 14.89 -4.25 -11.32
N GLU A 96 14.91 -5.00 -12.42
CA GLU A 96 14.11 -4.62 -13.59
C GLU A 96 12.64 -4.50 -13.26
N ARG A 97 12.13 -5.41 -12.45
CA ARG A 97 10.71 -5.44 -12.12
C ARG A 97 10.34 -4.45 -11.00
N PHE A 98 11.20 -4.24 -10.01
CA PHE A 98 10.81 -3.56 -8.78
C PHE A 98 11.49 -2.24 -8.50
N GLN A 99 12.50 -1.85 -9.29
CA GLN A 99 13.21 -0.59 -9.05
C GLN A 99 12.28 0.63 -9.19
N GLY A 100 11.38 0.61 -10.17
CA GLY A 100 10.39 1.67 -10.34
C GLY A 100 9.43 1.77 -9.15
N LYS A 101 9.04 0.63 -8.60
CA LYS A 101 8.16 0.59 -7.42
C LYS A 101 8.88 1.13 -6.18
N LEU A 102 10.15 0.80 -6.02
CA LEU A 102 10.96 1.36 -4.93
C LEU A 102 11.05 2.89 -5.06
N ARG A 103 11.31 3.40 -6.25
CA ARG A 103 11.35 4.86 -6.48
C ARG A 103 10.05 5.53 -6.11
N LYS A 104 8.93 4.91 -6.45
CA LYS A 104 7.60 5.45 -6.11
C LYS A 104 7.42 5.56 -4.60
N SER A 105 7.79 4.51 -3.86
CA SER A 105 7.70 4.53 -2.40
C SER A 105 8.61 5.60 -1.80
N LEU A 106 9.83 5.75 -2.33
CA LEU A 106 10.76 6.77 -1.86
C LEU A 106 10.24 8.18 -2.11
N LYS A 107 9.58 8.43 -3.25
CA LYS A 107 8.97 9.72 -3.53
C LYS A 107 7.81 10.02 -2.57
N LEU A 108 7.00 9.01 -2.27
CA LEU A 108 5.92 9.15 -1.29
C LEU A 108 6.47 9.47 0.10
N ALA A 109 7.54 8.80 0.51
CA ALA A 109 8.19 9.06 1.78
C ALA A 109 8.67 10.52 1.86
N ALA A 110 9.32 11.00 0.81
CA ALA A 110 9.79 12.39 0.76
C ALA A 110 8.63 13.38 0.84
N TRP A 111 7.54 13.11 0.13
CA TRP A 111 6.35 13.96 0.17
C TRP A 111 5.77 14.02 1.58
N LEU A 112 5.62 12.86 2.24
CA LEU A 112 5.08 12.80 3.60
C LEU A 112 5.95 13.55 4.59
N GLU A 113 7.27 13.42 4.46
CA GLU A 113 8.20 14.14 5.33
C GLU A 113 8.12 15.65 5.15
N SER A 114 7.72 16.11 3.95
CA SER A 114 7.59 17.53 3.65
C SER A 114 6.31 18.16 4.16
N LEU A 115 5.33 17.37 4.57
CA LEU A 115 4.04 17.89 5.02
C LEU A 115 4.17 18.62 6.36
N PRO A 116 3.44 19.75 6.54
CA PRO A 116 3.41 20.44 7.83
C PRO A 116 2.83 19.54 8.92
N GLN A 117 3.41 19.63 10.11
CA GLN A 117 2.91 18.92 11.28
C GLN A 117 1.92 19.76 12.06
#